data_079f713eb84842e1a1f6ddbcf424a443
#
_entry.id   079f713eb84842e1a1f6ddbcf424a443
#
_cell.length_a   1.000
_cell.length_b   1.000
_cell.length_c   1.000
_cell.angle_alpha   90.00
_cell.angle_beta   90.00
_cell.angle_gamma   90.00
#
_symmetry.space_group_name_H-M   'P 1'
#
loop_
_entity.id
_entity.type
_entity.pdbx_description
1 polymer ?
#
loop_
_entity_poly.entity_id
_entity_poly.type
_entity_poly.pdbx_seq_one_letter_code
_entity_poly.pdbx_strand_id
1 'polypeptide(L)'
;YRKGRGAGSGNGKTGGRGHKGQKARSGGKVRIGFEGGQMPLARRLPKRGFNNIFATPLEIINLSALNAFEDGDVVNVEALLAKGILSKCEYGFKVLGNGKVTKKVTVQASAFSASAKEAIEAAGGKAEVK
;
A
#
# COMPACT_ATOMS: atom_id res chain seq x y z
N TYR A 1 -17.40 26.54 -5.66
CA TYR A 1 -18.42 27.26 -6.44
C TYR A 1 -19.53 26.32 -6.93
N ARG A 2 -20.70 26.87 -7.25
CA ARG A 2 -21.86 26.09 -7.74
C ARG A 2 -21.94 26.17 -9.27
N LYS A 3 -21.93 25.02 -9.93
CA LYS A 3 -22.08 24.92 -11.39
C LYS A 3 -23.49 25.34 -11.85
N GLY A 4 -23.63 25.85 -13.07
CA GLY A 4 -24.92 26.23 -13.62
C GLY A 4 -25.54 27.50 -13.03
N ARG A 5 -24.73 28.47 -12.59
CA ARG A 5 -25.17 29.73 -11.98
C ARG A 5 -24.54 30.95 -12.65
N GLY A 6 -24.78 31.07 -13.95
CA GLY A 6 -24.30 32.19 -14.75
C GLY A 6 -22.97 31.92 -15.46
N ALA A 7 -22.63 32.83 -16.39
CA ALA A 7 -21.51 32.65 -17.32
C ALA A 7 -20.12 32.94 -16.69
N GLY A 8 -20.04 33.62 -15.57
CA GLY A 8 -18.78 34.14 -15.02
C GLY A 8 -17.71 33.06 -14.74
N SER A 9 -18.10 31.82 -14.39
CA SER A 9 -17.17 30.71 -14.18
C SER A 9 -16.92 29.85 -15.43
N GLY A 10 -17.56 30.20 -16.59
CA GLY A 10 -17.56 29.36 -17.78
C GLY A 10 -18.47 28.12 -17.73
N ASN A 11 -19.04 27.80 -16.57
CA ASN A 11 -19.90 26.63 -16.36
C ASN A 11 -21.40 26.97 -16.23
N GLY A 12 -21.83 28.11 -16.74
CA GLY A 12 -23.21 28.59 -16.60
C GLY A 12 -24.22 27.81 -17.44
N LYS A 13 -23.94 27.61 -18.74
CA LYS A 13 -24.88 27.05 -19.71
C LYS A 13 -25.07 25.54 -19.53
N THR A 14 -23.99 24.79 -19.51
CA THR A 14 -24.01 23.32 -19.52
C THR A 14 -23.55 22.68 -18.20
N GLY A 15 -23.18 23.47 -17.23
CA GLY A 15 -22.66 23.00 -15.94
C GLY A 15 -21.38 22.16 -16.02
N GLY A 16 -20.61 22.29 -17.11
CA GLY A 16 -19.40 21.49 -17.36
C GLY A 16 -19.67 20.09 -17.91
N ARG A 17 -20.92 19.77 -18.33
CA ARG A 17 -21.29 18.45 -18.87
C ARG A 17 -21.26 18.36 -20.39
N GLY A 18 -21.04 19.50 -21.09
CA GLY A 18 -21.14 19.59 -22.55
C GLY A 18 -22.60 19.63 -23.03
N HIS A 19 -22.82 19.38 -24.31
CA HIS A 19 -24.15 19.55 -24.93
C HIS A 19 -25.01 18.29 -24.83
N LYS A 20 -24.66 17.24 -25.56
CA LYS A 20 -25.45 15.99 -25.67
C LYS A 20 -24.66 14.80 -25.16
N GLY A 21 -25.32 13.69 -24.93
CA GLY A 21 -24.74 12.44 -24.53
C GLY A 21 -25.26 11.93 -23.19
N GLN A 22 -24.96 10.67 -22.88
CA GLN A 22 -25.45 9.98 -21.70
C GLN A 22 -25.01 10.67 -20.40
N LYS A 23 -23.76 11.17 -20.34
CA LYS A 23 -23.20 11.83 -19.13
C LYS A 23 -23.78 13.23 -18.88
N ALA A 24 -24.47 13.84 -19.89
CA ALA A 24 -25.08 15.14 -19.74
C ALA A 24 -26.49 15.10 -19.15
N ARG A 25 -27.11 13.94 -19.02
CA ARG A 25 -28.47 13.73 -18.49
C ARG A 25 -28.47 13.60 -16.97
N SER A 26 -29.63 13.85 -16.36
CA SER A 26 -29.86 13.55 -14.95
C SER A 26 -29.69 12.05 -14.69
N GLY A 27 -28.93 11.67 -13.67
CA GLY A 27 -28.65 10.27 -13.37
C GLY A 27 -27.80 9.52 -14.39
N GLY A 28 -27.39 10.17 -15.49
CA GLY A 28 -26.60 9.58 -16.56
C GLY A 28 -25.19 9.20 -16.12
N LYS A 29 -25.03 8.04 -15.49
CA LYS A 29 -23.74 7.47 -15.15
C LYS A 29 -23.46 6.25 -16.02
N VAL A 30 -22.21 6.11 -16.41
CA VAL A 30 -21.71 4.92 -17.08
C VAL A 30 -20.98 4.09 -16.03
N ARG A 31 -21.21 2.78 -15.98
CA ARG A 31 -20.50 1.86 -15.08
C ARG A 31 -18.99 1.92 -15.32
N ILE A 32 -18.22 1.67 -14.28
CA ILE A 32 -16.76 1.59 -14.38
C ILE A 32 -16.37 0.46 -15.33
N GLY A 33 -15.40 0.72 -16.22
CA GLY A 33 -14.93 -0.25 -17.20
C GLY A 33 -15.86 -0.49 -18.40
N PHE A 34 -16.89 0.35 -18.61
CA PHE A 34 -17.72 0.27 -19.81
C PHE A 34 -16.98 0.87 -21.02
N GLU A 35 -16.87 0.09 -22.08
CA GLU A 35 -16.11 0.40 -23.30
C GLU A 35 -17.04 0.59 -24.52
N GLY A 36 -18.18 1.27 -24.35
CA GLY A 36 -19.07 1.63 -25.46
C GLY A 36 -19.80 0.43 -26.13
N GLY A 37 -19.89 -0.71 -25.46
CA GLY A 37 -20.46 -1.96 -26.00
C GLY A 37 -19.40 -3.00 -26.40
N GLN A 38 -18.15 -2.60 -26.53
CA GLN A 38 -17.03 -3.52 -26.66
C GLN A 38 -16.88 -4.36 -25.39
N MET A 39 -16.44 -5.61 -25.51
CA MET A 39 -16.16 -6.48 -24.34
C MET A 39 -15.12 -5.79 -23.44
N PRO A 40 -15.42 -5.56 -22.16
CA PRO A 40 -14.49 -4.93 -21.23
C PRO A 40 -13.17 -5.68 -21.11
N LEU A 41 -12.07 -4.95 -20.91
CA LEU A 41 -10.71 -5.50 -20.81
C LEU A 41 -10.62 -6.67 -19.81
N ALA A 42 -11.26 -6.55 -18.66
CA ALA A 42 -11.30 -7.60 -17.63
C ALA A 42 -11.90 -8.93 -18.13
N ARG A 43 -12.78 -8.89 -19.13
CA ARG A 43 -13.37 -10.09 -19.75
C ARG A 43 -12.58 -10.59 -20.96
N ARG A 44 -11.78 -9.73 -21.60
CA ARG A 44 -10.91 -10.13 -22.72
C ARG A 44 -9.66 -10.85 -22.26
N LEU A 45 -9.17 -10.55 -21.06
CA LEU A 45 -7.97 -11.17 -20.49
C LEU A 45 -8.31 -12.59 -20.01
N PRO A 46 -7.51 -13.60 -20.36
CA PRO A 46 -7.66 -14.95 -19.84
C PRO A 46 -7.49 -14.96 -18.30
N LYS A 47 -8.33 -15.69 -17.60
CA LYS A 47 -8.18 -15.95 -16.17
C LYS A 47 -6.99 -16.88 -15.98
N ARG A 48 -6.13 -16.58 -15.02
CA ARG A 48 -4.99 -17.42 -14.68
C ARG A 48 -4.74 -17.42 -13.18
N GLY A 49 -4.05 -18.46 -12.71
CA GLY A 49 -3.65 -18.60 -11.33
C GLY A 49 -4.78 -19.05 -10.41
N PHE A 50 -4.44 -19.18 -9.17
CA PHE A 50 -5.33 -19.53 -8.06
C PHE A 50 -4.86 -18.85 -6.78
N ASN A 51 -5.76 -18.75 -5.81
CA ASN A 51 -5.41 -18.25 -4.48
C ASN A 51 -5.09 -19.45 -3.58
N ASN A 52 -3.90 -19.47 -2.99
CA ASN A 52 -3.57 -20.45 -1.98
C ASN A 52 -4.27 -20.06 -0.65
N ILE A 53 -5.27 -20.85 -0.26
CA ILE A 53 -6.03 -20.62 1.00
C ILE A 53 -5.20 -20.89 2.27
N PHE A 54 -4.12 -21.65 2.15
CA PHE A 54 -3.18 -21.97 3.24
C PHE A 54 -1.94 -21.04 3.25
N ALA A 55 -2.01 -19.92 2.54
CA ALA A 55 -0.92 -18.97 2.56
C ALA A 55 -0.79 -18.32 3.94
N THR A 56 0.44 -18.24 4.44
CA THR A 56 0.81 -17.53 5.67
C THR A 56 1.64 -16.29 5.31
N PRO A 57 0.99 -15.18 4.90
CA PRO A 57 1.72 -13.98 4.49
C PRO A 57 2.39 -13.33 5.69
N LEU A 58 3.69 -13.10 5.59
CA LEU A 58 4.43 -12.28 6.56
C LEU A 58 4.30 -10.81 6.18
N GLU A 59 4.12 -9.95 7.16
CA GLU A 59 4.18 -8.50 6.97
C GLU A 59 5.61 -8.07 6.64
N ILE A 60 5.77 -7.11 5.73
CA ILE A 60 7.09 -6.68 5.25
C ILE A 60 7.47 -5.36 5.91
N ILE A 61 8.68 -5.32 6.48
CA ILE A 61 9.28 -4.11 7.03
C ILE A 61 10.62 -3.87 6.37
N ASN A 62 10.89 -2.62 6.03
CA ASN A 62 12.17 -2.20 5.48
C ASN A 62 13.11 -1.68 6.57
N LEU A 63 14.43 -1.73 6.32
CA LEU A 63 15.44 -1.23 7.24
C LEU A 63 15.23 0.24 7.64
N SER A 64 14.73 1.07 6.74
CA SER A 64 14.44 2.49 7.01
C SER A 64 13.45 2.68 8.17
N ALA A 65 12.50 1.77 8.35
CA ALA A 65 11.51 1.84 9.42
C ALA A 65 12.12 1.59 10.82
N LEU A 66 13.25 0.88 10.88
CA LEU A 66 13.96 0.61 12.14
C LEU A 66 14.59 1.86 12.75
N ASN A 67 14.81 2.92 11.96
CA ASN A 67 15.34 4.19 12.47
C ASN A 67 14.36 4.96 13.37
N ALA A 68 13.09 4.54 13.42
CA ALA A 68 12.09 5.07 14.34
C ALA A 68 12.29 4.59 15.80
N PHE A 69 13.18 3.60 16.01
CA PHE A 69 13.54 3.08 17.32
C PHE A 69 14.78 3.75 17.87
N GLU A 70 15.00 3.64 19.18
CA GLU A 70 16.20 4.14 19.83
C GLU A 70 17.29 3.06 19.90
N ASP A 71 18.52 3.49 20.18
CA ASP A 71 19.63 2.56 20.32
C ASP A 71 19.42 1.65 21.53
N GLY A 72 19.52 0.34 21.32
CA GLY A 72 19.31 -0.67 22.33
C GLY A 72 17.88 -1.22 22.41
N ASP A 73 16.92 -0.65 21.67
CA ASP A 73 15.54 -1.14 21.67
C ASP A 73 15.42 -2.56 21.10
N VAL A 74 14.46 -3.30 21.64
CA VAL A 74 14.04 -4.59 21.11
C VAL A 74 12.83 -4.39 20.21
N VAL A 75 13.02 -4.64 18.91
CA VAL A 75 11.98 -4.52 17.89
C VAL A 75 11.26 -5.86 17.75
N ASN A 76 10.08 -5.94 18.32
CA ASN A 76 9.15 -7.06 18.21
C ASN A 76 7.83 -6.60 17.57
N VAL A 77 6.87 -7.51 17.36
CA VAL A 77 5.56 -7.21 16.78
C VAL A 77 4.83 -6.12 17.57
N GLU A 78 4.86 -6.21 18.91
CA GLU A 78 4.18 -5.29 19.81
C GLU A 78 4.73 -3.86 19.71
N ALA A 79 6.06 -3.72 19.66
CA ALA A 79 6.74 -2.44 19.51
C ALA A 79 6.43 -1.78 18.14
N LEU A 80 6.32 -2.58 17.08
CA LEU A 80 5.97 -2.11 15.75
C LEU A 80 4.52 -1.64 15.65
N LEU A 81 3.59 -2.33 16.30
CA LEU A 81 2.19 -1.93 16.41
C LEU A 81 2.05 -0.66 17.27
N ALA A 82 2.75 -0.58 18.40
CA ALA A 82 2.73 0.59 19.27
C ALA A 82 3.23 1.86 18.59
N LYS A 83 4.26 1.74 17.74
CA LYS A 83 4.77 2.86 16.91
C LYS A 83 3.97 3.10 15.62
N GLY A 84 2.95 2.28 15.33
CA GLY A 84 2.10 2.42 14.13
C GLY A 84 2.82 2.12 12.81
N ILE A 85 3.96 1.43 12.84
CA ILE A 85 4.70 0.98 11.65
C ILE A 85 3.95 -0.16 10.97
N LEU A 86 3.35 -1.04 11.76
CA LEU A 86 2.40 -2.04 11.33
C LEU A 86 0.99 -1.70 11.83
N SER A 87 -0.02 -1.95 11.01
CA SER A 87 -1.42 -1.81 11.40
C SER A 87 -2.01 -3.12 11.95
N LYS A 88 -1.51 -4.25 11.48
CA LYS A 88 -1.84 -5.61 11.95
C LYS A 88 -0.69 -6.56 11.66
N CYS A 89 -0.62 -7.66 12.39
CA CYS A 89 0.35 -8.72 12.17
C CYS A 89 -0.23 -10.05 12.67
N GLU A 90 -0.59 -10.95 11.75
CA GLU A 90 -1.20 -12.25 12.08
C GLU A 90 -0.15 -13.37 12.15
N TYR A 91 0.76 -13.40 11.19
CA TYR A 91 1.73 -14.50 11.02
C TYR A 91 3.19 -14.10 11.30
N GLY A 92 3.39 -12.86 11.80
CA GLY A 92 4.73 -12.32 12.01
C GLY A 92 5.19 -11.42 10.86
N PHE A 93 6.44 -10.97 10.93
CA PHE A 93 6.98 -10.04 9.95
C PHE A 93 8.36 -10.48 9.44
N LYS A 94 8.67 -9.98 8.24
CA LYS A 94 9.96 -10.17 7.58
C LYS A 94 10.65 -8.84 7.35
N VAL A 95 11.93 -8.77 7.65
CA VAL A 95 12.74 -7.56 7.39
C VAL A 95 13.44 -7.66 6.05
N LEU A 96 13.27 -6.64 5.20
CA LEU A 96 13.91 -6.50 3.90
C LEU A 96 14.95 -5.39 3.90
N GLY A 97 15.99 -5.56 3.07
CA GLY A 97 17.17 -4.73 2.99
C GLY A 97 17.00 -3.35 2.32
N ASN A 98 15.79 -2.81 2.22
CA ASN A 98 15.59 -1.51 1.61
C ASN A 98 15.82 -0.37 2.62
N GLY A 99 16.66 0.58 2.25
CA GLY A 99 17.07 1.69 3.10
C GLY A 99 18.34 1.39 3.89
N LYS A 100 18.71 2.31 4.76
CA LYS A 100 19.86 2.19 5.66
C LYS A 100 19.38 2.23 7.12
N VAL A 101 19.94 1.37 7.95
CA VAL A 101 19.76 1.44 9.40
C VAL A 101 20.98 2.15 10.01
N THR A 102 20.71 3.11 10.89
CA THR A 102 21.75 3.88 11.60
C THR A 102 21.75 3.61 13.08
N LYS A 103 20.75 2.87 13.56
CA LYS A 103 20.51 2.58 14.97
C LYS A 103 20.93 1.15 15.31
N LYS A 104 21.43 0.98 16.53
CA LYS A 104 21.78 -0.33 17.08
C LYS A 104 20.56 -0.93 17.74
N VAL A 105 19.81 -1.74 17.00
CA VAL A 105 18.57 -2.36 17.49
C VAL A 105 18.66 -3.87 17.49
N THR A 106 17.97 -4.53 18.43
CA THR A 106 17.79 -5.98 18.42
C THR A 106 16.45 -6.30 17.79
N VAL A 107 16.45 -6.95 16.63
CA VAL A 107 15.22 -7.23 15.87
C VAL A 107 14.83 -8.70 16.02
N GLN A 108 13.62 -8.95 16.54
CA GLN A 108 13.03 -10.28 16.68
C GLN A 108 11.94 -10.48 15.63
N ALA A 109 12.29 -11.09 14.50
CA ALA A 109 11.39 -11.28 13.35
C ALA A 109 11.29 -12.74 12.95
N SER A 110 10.21 -13.09 12.24
CA SER A 110 10.01 -14.45 11.71
C SER A 110 10.97 -14.78 10.56
N ALA A 111 11.44 -13.77 9.81
CA ALA A 111 12.42 -13.96 8.75
C ALA A 111 13.20 -12.66 8.45
N PHE A 112 14.37 -12.82 7.85
CA PHE A 112 15.20 -11.74 7.33
C PHE A 112 15.61 -12.04 5.88
N SER A 113 15.84 -11.00 5.07
CA SER A 113 16.63 -11.16 3.85
C SER A 113 18.13 -11.16 4.21
N ALA A 114 18.96 -11.78 3.37
CA ALA A 114 20.41 -11.81 3.60
C ALA A 114 20.99 -10.41 3.76
N SER A 115 20.66 -9.50 2.84
CA SER A 115 21.08 -8.10 2.88
C SER A 115 20.58 -7.33 4.10
N ALA A 116 19.37 -7.65 4.61
CA ALA A 116 18.86 -7.01 5.82
C ALA A 116 19.64 -7.46 7.07
N LYS A 117 19.94 -8.75 7.16
CA LYS A 117 20.72 -9.31 8.27
C LYS A 117 22.12 -8.70 8.34
N GLU A 118 22.82 -8.68 7.20
CA GLU A 118 24.15 -8.06 7.08
C GLU A 118 24.14 -6.57 7.48
N ALA A 119 23.13 -5.82 7.02
CA ALA A 119 23.02 -4.39 7.33
C ALA A 119 22.72 -4.11 8.82
N ILE A 120 21.92 -4.95 9.48
CA ILE A 120 21.64 -4.83 10.92
C ILE A 120 22.91 -5.16 11.72
N GLU A 121 23.62 -6.24 11.39
CA GLU A 121 24.86 -6.64 12.04
C GLU A 121 25.98 -5.61 11.81
N ALA A 122 26.09 -5.04 10.59
CA ALA A 122 27.03 -3.97 10.29
C ALA A 122 26.78 -2.68 11.08
N ALA A 123 25.52 -2.38 11.40
CA ALA A 123 25.13 -1.27 12.27
C ALA A 123 25.36 -1.55 13.77
N GLY A 124 25.82 -2.77 14.13
CA GLY A 124 26.06 -3.21 15.51
C GLY A 124 24.80 -3.66 16.24
N GLY A 125 23.70 -3.93 15.51
CA GLY A 125 22.48 -4.54 16.02
C GLY A 125 22.52 -6.07 16.01
N LYS A 126 21.43 -6.69 16.44
CA LYS A 126 21.25 -8.16 16.42
C LYS A 126 19.99 -8.53 15.65
N ALA A 127 20.08 -9.59 14.84
CA ALA A 127 18.95 -10.17 14.12
C ALA A 127 18.63 -11.54 14.70
N GLU A 128 17.51 -11.66 15.39
CA GLU A 128 17.05 -12.90 16.05
C GLU A 128 15.80 -13.42 15.32
N VAL A 129 15.80 -14.68 14.92
CA VAL A 129 14.65 -15.35 14.31
C VAL A 129 13.82 -15.99 15.43
N LYS A 130 12.52 -15.67 15.45
CA LYS A 130 11.58 -16.15 16.46
C LYS A 130 10.43 -16.92 15.82
#